data_750a91c005407ed40bd5c8d5f0318cc4
#
_entry.id   750a91c005407ed40bd5c8d5f0318cc4
#
_cell.length_a   1.000
_cell.length_b   1.000
_cell.length_c   1.000
_cell.angle_alpha   90.00
_cell.angle_beta   90.00
_cell.angle_gamma   90.00
#
_symmetry.space_group_name_H-M   'P 1'
#
loop_
_entity.id
_entity.type
_entity.pdbx_description
1 polymer ?
#
loop_
_entity_poly.entity_id
_entity_poly.type
_entity_poly.pdbx_seq_one_letter_code
_entity_poly.pdbx_strand_id
1 'polypeptide(L)'
;ISPLSWMPVVVMLMGVGDQPVYFLLTFAAVWPILLNTIAGVRQLDPRWLQLSRSLSATRWETLRRVILPGVLGHVLTGVRLSIGILWIVLVPCEMLGVSAGLGYFILDTRDRLAYSELMAMVLLIGVLGFALDALARGLHRRWVHAA
;
A
#
# COMPACT_ATOMS: atom_id res chain seq x y z
N ILE A 1 -10.93 -4.09 -10.09
CA ILE A 1 -11.93 -3.07 -9.69
C ILE A 1 -11.16 -2.01 -8.89
N SER A 2 -11.32 -0.74 -9.27
CA SER A 2 -10.64 0.36 -8.56
C SER A 2 -11.23 0.53 -7.15
N PRO A 3 -10.41 0.64 -6.10
CA PRO A 3 -10.90 0.95 -4.74
C PRO A 3 -11.75 2.21 -4.67
N LEU A 4 -11.44 3.21 -5.51
CA LEU A 4 -12.19 4.47 -5.60
C LEU A 4 -13.64 4.29 -6.08
N SER A 5 -13.93 3.26 -6.86
CA SER A 5 -15.30 2.97 -7.32
C SER A 5 -16.23 2.60 -6.17
N TRP A 6 -15.69 2.15 -5.04
CA TRP A 6 -16.45 1.82 -3.83
C TRP A 6 -16.70 3.03 -2.94
N MET A 7 -16.07 4.18 -3.22
CA MET A 7 -16.16 5.38 -2.40
C MET A 7 -17.61 5.79 -2.09
N PRO A 8 -18.53 5.90 -3.07
CA PRO A 8 -19.91 6.31 -2.77
C PRO A 8 -20.62 5.34 -1.81
N VAL A 9 -20.41 4.03 -2.01
CA VAL A 9 -21.05 2.99 -1.18
C VAL A 9 -20.48 3.03 0.24
N VAL A 10 -19.16 3.16 0.38
CA VAL A 10 -18.51 3.21 1.68
C VAL A 10 -18.90 4.46 2.47
N VAL A 11 -19.00 5.62 1.80
CA VAL A 11 -19.47 6.86 2.43
C VAL A 11 -20.93 6.75 2.87
N MET A 12 -21.78 6.10 2.08
CA MET A 12 -23.19 5.86 2.47
C MET A 12 -23.31 4.96 3.69
N LEU A 13 -22.42 3.98 3.85
CA LEU A 13 -22.46 3.02 4.96
C LEU A 13 -21.78 3.53 6.23
N MET A 14 -20.67 4.24 6.09
CA MET A 14 -19.80 4.66 7.21
C MET A 14 -19.95 6.16 7.54
N GLY A 15 -20.66 6.91 6.73
CA GLY A 15 -20.80 8.35 6.87
C GLY A 15 -19.65 9.14 6.25
N VAL A 16 -19.72 10.46 6.35
CA VAL A 16 -18.67 11.39 5.91
C VAL A 16 -17.63 11.53 7.01
N GLY A 17 -16.35 11.47 6.67
CA GLY A 17 -15.25 11.61 7.63
C GLY A 17 -14.04 10.77 7.24
N ASP A 18 -13.17 10.51 8.20
CA ASP A 18 -11.91 9.79 7.99
C ASP A 18 -12.07 8.27 7.86
N GLN A 19 -13.13 7.69 8.42
CA GLN A 19 -13.36 6.25 8.42
C GLN A 19 -13.45 5.63 7.02
N PRO A 20 -14.23 6.19 6.07
CA PRO A 20 -14.25 5.71 4.69
C PRO A 20 -12.88 5.74 4.03
N VAL A 21 -12.07 6.77 4.30
CA VAL A 21 -10.72 6.91 3.77
C VAL A 21 -9.83 5.78 4.27
N TYR A 22 -9.81 5.52 5.57
CA TYR A 22 -9.05 4.41 6.16
C TYR A 22 -9.44 3.05 5.59
N PHE A 23 -10.74 2.81 5.43
CA PHE A 23 -11.24 1.58 4.84
C PHE A 23 -10.75 1.40 3.40
N LEU A 24 -10.89 2.42 2.56
CA LEU A 24 -10.49 2.37 1.15
C LEU A 24 -8.97 2.23 0.99
N LEU A 25 -8.19 2.91 1.82
CA LEU A 25 -6.73 2.77 1.83
C LEU A 25 -6.31 1.36 2.23
N THR A 26 -6.91 0.81 3.28
CA THR A 26 -6.64 -0.57 3.71
C THR A 26 -7.00 -1.56 2.61
N PHE A 27 -8.17 -1.41 2.01
CA PHE A 27 -8.63 -2.24 0.90
C PHE A 27 -7.67 -2.16 -0.31
N ALA A 28 -7.17 -0.97 -0.64
CA ALA A 28 -6.20 -0.79 -1.71
C ALA A 28 -4.84 -1.43 -1.41
N ALA A 29 -4.37 -1.35 -0.16
CA ALA A 29 -3.06 -1.85 0.25
C ALA A 29 -2.99 -3.38 0.33
N VAL A 30 -4.08 -4.05 0.70
CA VAL A 30 -4.12 -5.51 0.89
C VAL A 30 -3.75 -6.26 -0.39
N TRP A 31 -4.25 -5.82 -1.54
CA TRP A 31 -4.06 -6.54 -2.80
C TRP A 31 -2.60 -6.68 -3.26
N PRO A 32 -1.81 -5.62 -3.32
CA PRO A 32 -0.40 -5.73 -3.71
C PRO A 32 0.40 -6.61 -2.76
N ILE A 33 0.15 -6.51 -1.46
CA ILE A 33 0.83 -7.32 -0.45
C ILE A 33 0.44 -8.79 -0.62
N LEU A 34 -0.85 -9.08 -0.74
CA LEU A 34 -1.37 -10.44 -0.93
C LEU A 34 -0.81 -11.09 -2.19
N LEU A 35 -0.89 -10.42 -3.33
CA LEU A 35 -0.45 -10.96 -4.62
C LEU A 35 1.07 -11.22 -4.64
N ASN A 36 1.87 -10.30 -4.08
CA ASN A 36 3.31 -10.51 -3.99
C ASN A 36 3.67 -11.64 -3.00
N THR A 37 2.95 -11.75 -1.91
CA THR A 37 3.12 -12.86 -0.95
C THR A 37 2.82 -14.21 -1.61
N ILE A 38 1.71 -14.30 -2.35
CA ILE A 38 1.35 -15.51 -3.11
C ILE A 38 2.44 -15.85 -4.14
N ALA A 39 2.92 -14.85 -4.88
CA ALA A 39 3.99 -15.04 -5.84
C ALA A 39 5.27 -15.56 -5.15
N GLY A 40 5.61 -15.03 -3.99
CA GLY A 40 6.74 -15.48 -3.20
C GLY A 40 6.61 -16.95 -2.73
N VAL A 41 5.42 -17.33 -2.26
CA VAL A 41 5.15 -18.72 -1.85
C VAL A 41 5.27 -19.68 -3.05
N ARG A 42 4.77 -19.28 -4.22
CA ARG A 42 4.86 -20.10 -5.44
C ARG A 42 6.28 -20.26 -5.98
N GLN A 43 7.16 -19.32 -5.70
CA GLN A 43 8.58 -19.35 -6.12
C GLN A 43 9.50 -20.06 -5.12
N LEU A 44 8.97 -20.50 -3.97
CA LEU A 44 9.75 -21.31 -3.03
C LEU A 44 10.19 -22.62 -3.68
N ASP A 45 11.49 -22.94 -3.54
CA ASP A 45 12.01 -24.22 -4.03
C ASP A 45 11.37 -25.38 -3.25
N PRO A 46 10.71 -26.32 -3.97
CA PRO A 46 10.11 -27.51 -3.34
C PRO A 46 11.06 -28.32 -2.49
N ARG A 47 12.37 -28.26 -2.77
CA ARG A 47 13.42 -28.99 -2.03
C ARG A 47 13.46 -28.58 -0.56
N TRP A 48 13.28 -27.29 -0.25
CA TRP A 48 13.23 -26.81 1.13
C TRP A 48 12.05 -27.37 1.91
N LEU A 49 10.90 -27.51 1.25
CA LEU A 49 9.71 -28.09 1.85
C LEU A 49 9.87 -29.61 2.06
N GLN A 50 10.55 -30.32 1.13
CA GLN A 50 10.87 -31.73 1.28
C GLN A 50 11.85 -31.96 2.41
N LEU A 51 12.89 -31.14 2.50
CA LEU A 51 13.89 -31.20 3.60
C LEU A 51 13.20 -31.00 4.96
N SER A 52 12.34 -30.01 5.07
CA SER A 52 11.57 -29.75 6.29
C SER A 52 10.74 -30.97 6.72
N ARG A 53 10.09 -31.65 5.76
CA ARG A 53 9.33 -32.88 6.01
C ARG A 53 10.24 -34.04 6.45
N SER A 54 11.40 -34.20 5.81
CA SER A 54 12.39 -35.23 6.17
C SER A 54 12.94 -35.06 7.58
N LEU A 55 13.00 -33.82 8.07
CA LEU A 55 13.42 -33.49 9.43
C LEU A 55 12.24 -33.55 10.44
N SER A 56 11.09 -34.10 10.03
CA SER A 56 9.88 -34.21 10.86
C SER A 56 9.42 -32.87 11.46
N ALA A 57 9.71 -31.75 10.77
CA ALA A 57 9.31 -30.42 11.23
C ALA A 57 7.78 -30.28 11.23
N THR A 58 7.25 -29.66 12.28
CA THR A 58 5.83 -29.33 12.38
C THR A 58 5.45 -28.27 11.32
N ARG A 59 4.17 -28.18 11.00
CA ARG A 59 3.65 -27.16 10.05
C ARG A 59 4.02 -25.75 10.48
N TRP A 60 4.02 -25.47 11.80
CA TRP A 60 4.39 -24.18 12.36
C TRP A 60 5.88 -23.87 12.23
N GLU A 61 6.72 -24.85 12.46
CA GLU A 61 8.18 -24.72 12.27
C GLU A 61 8.54 -24.51 10.80
N THR A 62 7.90 -25.25 9.89
CA THR A 62 8.07 -25.07 8.45
C THR A 62 7.63 -23.67 8.02
N LEU A 63 6.50 -23.18 8.52
CA LEU A 63 6.02 -21.84 8.23
C LEU A 63 7.01 -20.77 8.70
N ARG A 64 7.47 -20.87 9.96
CA ARG A 64 8.29 -19.84 10.59
C ARG A 64 9.74 -19.84 10.13
N ARG A 65 10.32 -21.02 9.86
CA ARG A 65 11.76 -21.19 9.55
C ARG A 65 12.07 -21.30 8.06
N VAL A 66 11.11 -21.73 7.26
CA VAL A 66 11.32 -21.96 5.81
C VAL A 66 10.51 -20.99 4.98
N ILE A 67 9.20 -20.96 5.16
CA ILE A 67 8.29 -20.18 4.31
C ILE A 67 8.44 -18.69 4.59
N LEU A 68 8.35 -18.28 5.84
CA LEU A 68 8.37 -16.85 6.21
C LEU A 68 9.66 -16.15 5.77
N PRO A 69 10.88 -16.69 6.07
CA PRO A 69 12.12 -16.07 5.59
C PRO A 69 12.24 -16.08 4.06
N GLY A 70 11.81 -17.17 3.41
CA GLY A 70 11.89 -17.29 1.96
C GLY A 70 10.94 -16.37 1.19
N VAL A 71 9.83 -15.94 1.82
CA VAL A 71 8.81 -15.07 1.23
C VAL A 71 8.97 -13.61 1.65
N LEU A 72 9.76 -13.32 2.68
CA LEU A 72 9.90 -11.99 3.25
C LEU A 72 10.25 -10.92 2.22
N GLY A 73 11.15 -11.20 1.29
CA GLY A 73 11.52 -10.28 0.21
C GLY A 73 10.33 -9.90 -0.69
N HIS A 74 9.44 -10.85 -0.99
CA HIS A 74 8.23 -10.63 -1.77
C HIS A 74 7.18 -9.84 -0.98
N VAL A 75 7.03 -10.11 0.32
CA VAL A 75 6.15 -9.32 1.20
C VAL A 75 6.61 -7.87 1.25
N LEU A 76 7.90 -7.62 1.44
CA LEU A 76 8.47 -6.27 1.44
C LEU A 76 8.29 -5.56 0.10
N THR A 77 8.39 -6.28 -1.01
CA THR A 77 8.07 -5.75 -2.35
C THR A 77 6.60 -5.36 -2.45
N GLY A 78 5.70 -6.21 -1.94
CA GLY A 78 4.27 -5.91 -1.87
C GLY A 78 3.96 -4.66 -1.03
N VAL A 79 4.58 -4.53 0.12
CA VAL A 79 4.46 -3.33 0.99
C VAL A 79 4.95 -2.08 0.27
N ARG A 80 6.09 -2.14 -0.41
CA ARG A 80 6.61 -1.01 -1.18
C ARG A 80 5.64 -0.59 -2.29
N LEU A 81 5.10 -1.55 -3.05
CA LEU A 81 4.12 -1.26 -4.11
C LEU A 81 2.83 -0.68 -3.54
N SER A 82 2.39 -1.17 -2.39
CA SER A 82 1.19 -0.64 -1.73
C SER A 82 1.34 0.81 -1.30
N ILE A 83 2.52 1.24 -0.84
CA ILE A 83 2.78 2.65 -0.50
C ILE A 83 2.53 3.56 -1.70
N GLY A 84 3.01 3.20 -2.89
CA GLY A 84 2.74 3.95 -4.12
C GLY A 84 1.25 4.02 -4.48
N ILE A 85 0.55 2.88 -4.37
CA ILE A 85 -0.89 2.82 -4.64
C ILE A 85 -1.67 3.63 -3.60
N LEU A 86 -1.31 3.55 -2.32
CA LEU A 86 -1.94 4.31 -1.26
C LEU A 86 -1.85 5.82 -1.52
N TRP A 87 -0.70 6.31 -2.00
CA TRP A 87 -0.54 7.71 -2.35
C TRP A 87 -1.48 8.14 -3.46
N ILE A 88 -1.62 7.32 -4.52
CA ILE A 88 -2.53 7.58 -5.64
C ILE A 88 -4.01 7.59 -5.20
N VAL A 89 -4.37 6.75 -4.23
CA VAL A 89 -5.75 6.61 -3.73
C VAL A 89 -6.07 7.68 -2.68
N LEU A 90 -5.09 8.07 -1.85
CA LEU A 90 -5.27 9.00 -0.73
C LEU A 90 -5.83 10.35 -1.19
N VAL A 91 -5.19 10.98 -2.16
CA VAL A 91 -5.54 12.34 -2.60
C VAL A 91 -7.00 12.42 -3.11
N PRO A 92 -7.47 11.53 -4.01
CA PRO A 92 -8.88 11.51 -4.40
C PRO A 92 -9.84 11.19 -3.24
N CYS A 93 -9.45 10.34 -2.29
CA CYS A 93 -10.27 10.06 -1.12
C CYS A 93 -10.44 11.30 -0.24
N GLU A 94 -9.37 12.07 -0.05
CA GLU A 94 -9.44 13.35 0.68
C GLU A 94 -10.27 14.41 -0.02
N MET A 95 -10.43 14.33 -1.34
CA MET A 95 -11.33 15.23 -2.09
C MET A 95 -12.81 14.97 -1.84
N LEU A 96 -13.20 13.77 -1.46
CA LEU A 96 -14.59 13.34 -1.44
C LEU A 96 -15.19 13.13 -0.05
N GLY A 97 -14.38 13.00 0.98
CA GLY A 97 -14.88 12.53 2.27
C GLY A 97 -14.43 13.27 3.52
N VAL A 98 -13.47 14.17 3.42
CA VAL A 98 -12.88 14.85 4.60
C VAL A 98 -12.84 16.35 4.45
N SER A 99 -12.77 17.05 5.58
CA SER A 99 -12.69 18.52 5.67
C SER A 99 -11.26 19.05 5.83
N ALA A 100 -10.26 18.20 5.67
CA ALA A 100 -8.84 18.55 5.78
C ALA A 100 -7.98 17.60 4.92
N GLY A 101 -6.78 18.01 4.58
CA GLY A 101 -5.82 17.22 3.80
C GLY A 101 -5.45 17.88 2.48
N LEU A 102 -4.48 17.26 1.77
CA LEU A 102 -3.98 17.81 0.51
C LEU A 102 -5.06 17.78 -0.59
N GLY A 103 -5.84 16.70 -0.65
CA GLY A 103 -6.94 16.57 -1.61
C GLY A 103 -8.07 17.55 -1.33
N TYR A 104 -8.41 17.75 -0.07
CA TYR A 104 -9.38 18.77 0.32
C TYR A 104 -8.91 20.19 -0.09
N PHE A 105 -7.64 20.51 0.12
CA PHE A 105 -7.10 21.81 -0.26
C PHE A 105 -7.13 22.05 -1.78
N ILE A 106 -6.98 21.00 -2.59
CA ILE A 106 -7.14 21.08 -4.05
C ILE A 106 -8.57 21.53 -4.40
N LEU A 107 -9.59 20.95 -3.77
CA LEU A 107 -10.98 21.34 -4.00
C LEU A 107 -11.24 22.78 -3.56
N ASP A 108 -10.79 23.15 -2.38
CA ASP A 108 -10.96 24.48 -1.83
C ASP A 108 -10.31 25.57 -2.70
N THR A 109 -9.08 25.35 -3.17
CA THR A 109 -8.39 26.28 -4.08
C THR A 109 -9.04 26.33 -5.46
N ARG A 110 -9.55 25.21 -5.97
CA ARG A 110 -10.31 25.16 -7.22
C ARG A 110 -11.59 25.98 -7.10
N ASP A 111 -12.34 25.79 -6.03
CA ASP A 111 -13.65 26.46 -5.83
C ASP A 111 -13.48 27.97 -5.60
N ARG A 112 -12.34 28.38 -5.04
CA ARG A 112 -11.94 29.80 -4.92
C ARG A 112 -11.31 30.37 -6.18
N LEU A 113 -11.15 29.58 -7.25
CA LEU A 113 -10.48 29.96 -8.50
C LEU A 113 -9.02 30.43 -8.30
N ALA A 114 -8.37 29.96 -7.24
CA ALA A 114 -7.00 30.28 -6.89
C ALA A 114 -6.01 29.37 -7.66
N TYR A 115 -5.91 29.54 -8.98
CA TYR A 115 -5.16 28.64 -9.85
C TYR A 115 -3.67 28.55 -9.54
N SER A 116 -3.05 29.62 -9.06
CA SER A 116 -1.63 29.63 -8.65
C SER A 116 -1.39 28.72 -7.43
N GLU A 117 -2.28 28.76 -6.44
CA GLU A 117 -2.24 27.90 -5.25
C GLU A 117 -2.54 26.45 -5.64
N LEU A 118 -3.51 26.21 -6.54
CA LEU A 118 -3.83 24.88 -7.05
C LEU A 118 -2.62 24.22 -7.72
N MET A 119 -1.93 24.97 -8.60
CA MET A 119 -0.71 24.47 -9.26
C MET A 119 0.41 24.20 -8.27
N ALA A 120 0.61 25.04 -7.27
CA ALA A 120 1.58 24.82 -6.21
C ALA A 120 1.27 23.53 -5.42
N MET A 121 -0.01 23.26 -5.14
CA MET A 121 -0.43 22.04 -4.44
C MET A 121 -0.21 20.78 -5.27
N VAL A 122 -0.52 20.82 -6.56
CA VAL A 122 -0.28 19.68 -7.47
C VAL A 122 1.22 19.35 -7.53
N LEU A 123 2.08 20.37 -7.63
CA LEU A 123 3.55 20.20 -7.58
C LEU A 123 4.02 19.64 -6.23
N LEU A 124 3.50 20.16 -5.13
CA LEU A 124 3.82 19.67 -3.79
C LEU A 124 3.45 18.20 -3.62
N ILE A 125 2.25 17.80 -4.05
CA ILE A 125 1.80 16.40 -4.00
C ILE A 125 2.71 15.50 -4.84
N GLY A 126 3.12 15.95 -6.02
CA GLY A 126 4.07 15.22 -6.86
C GLY A 126 5.43 15.03 -6.19
N VAL A 127 5.98 16.08 -5.60
CA VAL A 127 7.26 16.02 -4.87
C VAL A 127 7.17 15.11 -3.65
N LEU A 128 6.11 15.20 -2.86
CA LEU A 128 5.89 14.33 -1.70
C LEU A 128 5.74 12.88 -2.10
N GLY A 129 4.98 12.59 -3.16
CA GLY A 129 4.82 11.23 -3.69
C GLY A 129 6.15 10.65 -4.17
N PHE A 130 6.95 11.45 -4.88
CA PHE A 130 8.30 11.05 -5.29
C PHE A 130 9.23 10.79 -4.09
N ALA A 131 9.20 11.64 -3.08
CA ALA A 131 9.99 11.49 -1.87
C ALA A 131 9.59 10.20 -1.11
N LEU A 132 8.30 9.93 -0.96
CA LEU A 132 7.80 8.70 -0.34
C LEU A 132 8.24 7.44 -1.10
N ASP A 133 8.13 7.44 -2.42
CA ASP A 133 8.58 6.30 -3.24
C ASP A 133 10.12 6.12 -3.15
N ALA A 134 10.89 7.20 -3.15
CA ALA A 134 12.33 7.15 -2.97
C ALA A 134 12.73 6.59 -1.59
N LEU A 135 12.04 6.99 -0.53
CA LEU A 135 12.24 6.46 0.82
C LEU A 135 11.86 4.97 0.89
N ALA A 136 10.73 4.58 0.33
CA ALA A 136 10.29 3.19 0.28
C ALA A 136 11.31 2.30 -0.47
N ARG A 137 11.86 2.78 -1.58
CA ARG A 137 12.94 2.10 -2.31
C ARG A 137 14.22 1.98 -1.49
N GLY A 138 14.61 3.04 -0.80
CA GLY A 138 15.81 3.06 0.05
C GLY A 138 15.71 2.08 1.21
N LEU A 139 14.58 2.06 1.90
CA LEU A 139 14.30 1.12 2.99
C LEU A 139 14.27 -0.32 2.48
N HIS A 140 13.58 -0.58 1.38
CA HIS A 140 13.51 -1.90 0.76
C HIS A 140 14.90 -2.45 0.42
N ARG A 141 15.77 -1.64 -0.19
CA ARG A 141 17.15 -2.03 -0.49
C ARG A 141 17.92 -2.41 0.78
N ARG A 142 17.84 -1.62 1.84
CA ARG A 142 18.56 -1.89 3.10
C ARG A 142 18.11 -3.20 3.73
N TRP A 143 16.83 -3.50 3.72
CA TRP A 143 16.28 -4.73 4.31
C TRP A 143 16.61 -5.97 3.49
N VAL A 144 16.54 -5.91 2.17
CA VAL A 144 16.87 -7.04 1.28
C VAL A 144 18.37 -7.38 1.32
N HIS A 145 19.26 -6.40 1.55
CA HIS A 145 20.70 -6.68 1.67
C HIS A 145 21.12 -7.05 3.09
N ALA A 146 20.26 -6.87 4.08
CA ALA A 146 20.53 -7.24 5.49
C ALA A 146 19.98 -8.64 5.86
N ALA A 147 19.18 -9.25 5.01
CA ALA A 147 18.63 -10.60 5.17
C ALA A 147 19.31 -11.60 4.24
#